data_ceebaf4439ec9d3bcc67f8a6cbd68fbc
#
_entry.id   ceebaf4439ec9d3bcc67f8a6cbd68fbc
#
_cell.length_a   1.000
_cell.length_b   1.000
_cell.length_c   1.000
_cell.angle_alpha   90.00
_cell.angle_beta   90.00
_cell.angle_gamma   90.00
#
_symmetry.space_group_name_H-M   'P 1'
#
loop_
_entity.id
_entity.type
_entity.pdbx_description
1 polymer ?
#
loop_
_entity_poly.entity_id
_entity_poly.type
_entity_poly.pdbx_seq_one_letter_code
_entity_poly.pdbx_strand_id
1 'polypeptide(L)'
;RGYAAAEGWLDAAAADGWAGVWKYALAQPYMGRLSAWSMSEYAKILLPGMPDSSTLLLHDKTGSQSHRNGLALIAGFDSVYWPPEAADLMGLVPRLEALGESLLQEARERNPGHPDVGYLTLESALCTYKSWHKPNRRYPNVYADMHHARIVRAEERFGDRFELQWEARAGWLPSHL
;
A
#
# COMPACT_ATOMS: atom_id res chain seq x y z
N ARG A 1 1.16 18.70 -23.24
CA ARG A 1 1.88 18.75 -21.92
C ARG A 1 1.73 17.47 -21.10
N GLY A 2 0.73 16.60 -21.34
CA GLY A 2 0.50 15.38 -20.55
C GLY A 2 1.45 14.20 -20.89
N TYR A 3 1.89 14.08 -22.13
CA TYR A 3 2.75 12.95 -22.55
C TYR A 3 4.21 13.08 -22.08
N ALA A 4 4.79 14.27 -22.09
CA ALA A 4 6.14 14.49 -21.60
C ALA A 4 6.27 14.29 -20.07
N ALA A 5 5.15 14.47 -19.34
CA ALA A 5 5.11 14.16 -17.91
C ALA A 5 4.99 12.64 -17.63
N ALA A 6 4.48 11.85 -18.60
CA ALA A 6 4.36 10.40 -18.42
C ALA A 6 5.70 9.65 -18.54
N GLU A 7 6.67 10.21 -19.25
CA GLU A 7 7.99 9.59 -19.45
C GLU A 7 8.97 9.90 -18.32
N GLY A 8 8.84 11.04 -17.66
CA GLY A 8 9.78 11.47 -16.62
C GLY A 8 9.88 10.57 -15.39
N TRP A 9 8.88 9.74 -15.10
CA TRP A 9 8.95 8.78 -14.00
C TRP A 9 9.87 7.59 -14.33
N LEU A 10 9.99 7.20 -15.61
CA LEU A 10 10.92 6.16 -16.05
C LEU A 10 12.37 6.63 -15.87
N ASP A 11 12.65 7.87 -16.27
CA ASP A 11 13.96 8.47 -16.06
C ASP A 11 14.29 8.59 -14.57
N ALA A 12 13.32 8.98 -13.76
CA ALA A 12 13.46 9.05 -12.30
C ALA A 12 13.71 7.67 -11.69
N ALA A 13 13.02 6.62 -12.16
CA ALA A 13 13.23 5.24 -11.72
C ALA A 13 14.62 4.73 -12.13
N ALA A 14 15.07 5.04 -13.34
CA ALA A 14 16.39 4.66 -13.81
C ALA A 14 17.51 5.36 -13.03
N ALA A 15 17.31 6.61 -12.61
CA ALA A 15 18.28 7.39 -11.86
C ALA A 15 18.42 6.99 -10.39
N ASP A 16 17.31 6.74 -9.71
CA ASP A 16 17.28 6.56 -8.24
C ASP A 16 16.20 5.52 -7.78
N GLY A 17 15.82 4.61 -8.64
CA GLY A 17 14.87 3.55 -8.32
C GLY A 17 13.57 4.08 -7.72
N TRP A 18 13.09 3.42 -6.64
CA TRP A 18 11.90 3.82 -5.92
C TRP A 18 11.95 5.28 -5.45
N ALA A 19 13.06 5.73 -4.90
CA ALA A 19 13.18 7.08 -4.36
C ALA A 19 13.04 8.15 -5.46
N GLY A 20 13.54 7.87 -6.66
CA GLY A 20 13.35 8.72 -7.83
C GLY A 20 11.87 8.83 -8.21
N VAL A 21 11.16 7.71 -8.30
CA VAL A 21 9.71 7.70 -8.61
C VAL A 21 8.91 8.45 -7.56
N TRP A 22 9.20 8.22 -6.29
CA TRP A 22 8.57 8.91 -5.16
C TRP A 22 8.74 10.42 -5.24
N LYS A 23 9.97 10.88 -5.41
CA LYS A 23 10.30 12.31 -5.54
C LYS A 23 9.63 12.93 -6.76
N TYR A 24 9.69 12.23 -7.90
CA TYR A 24 9.03 12.67 -9.13
C TYR A 24 7.52 12.80 -8.94
N ALA A 25 6.88 11.81 -8.35
CA ALA A 25 5.43 11.82 -8.11
C ALA A 25 5.02 12.97 -7.20
N LEU A 26 5.72 13.19 -6.09
CA LEU A 26 5.43 14.30 -5.16
C LEU A 26 5.60 15.69 -5.80
N ALA A 27 6.42 15.81 -6.83
CA ALA A 27 6.58 17.06 -7.58
C ALA A 27 5.46 17.34 -8.58
N GLN A 28 4.58 16.36 -8.84
CA GLN A 28 3.47 16.55 -9.77
C GLN A 28 2.30 17.29 -9.10
N PRO A 29 1.61 18.18 -9.84
CA PRO A 29 0.40 18.82 -9.33
C PRO A 29 -0.65 17.78 -8.89
N TYR A 30 -1.29 18.05 -7.75
CA TYR A 30 -2.35 17.22 -7.17
C TYR A 30 -1.93 15.80 -6.72
N MET A 31 -0.64 15.48 -6.75
CA MET A 31 -0.12 14.22 -6.22
C MET A 31 0.21 14.38 -4.74
N GLY A 32 -0.56 13.72 -3.90
CA GLY A 32 -0.26 13.60 -2.47
C GLY A 32 0.55 12.32 -2.17
N ARG A 33 0.92 12.16 -0.90
CA ARG A 33 1.69 11.01 -0.41
C ARG A 33 1.09 9.66 -0.83
N LEU A 34 -0.22 9.47 -0.67
CA LEU A 34 -0.88 8.22 -1.03
C LEU A 34 -0.74 7.91 -2.54
N SER A 35 -0.98 8.92 -3.38
CA SER A 35 -0.87 8.75 -4.84
C SER A 35 0.58 8.50 -5.26
N ALA A 36 1.54 9.18 -4.62
CA ALA A 36 2.97 8.96 -4.89
C ALA A 36 3.40 7.54 -4.46
N TRP A 37 2.91 7.04 -3.33
CA TRP A 37 3.17 5.68 -2.89
C TRP A 37 2.60 4.65 -3.87
N SER A 38 1.33 4.78 -4.25
CA SER A 38 0.71 3.90 -5.24
C SER A 38 1.42 3.95 -6.59
N MET A 39 1.89 5.12 -7.02
CA MET A 39 2.69 5.24 -8.24
C MET A 39 3.99 4.46 -8.13
N SER A 40 4.64 4.48 -6.97
CA SER A 40 5.86 3.71 -6.72
C SER A 40 5.62 2.20 -6.70
N GLU A 41 4.48 1.74 -6.16
CA GLU A 41 4.04 0.34 -6.24
C GLU A 41 3.82 -0.11 -7.69
N TYR A 42 3.11 0.69 -8.48
CA TYR A 42 2.90 0.39 -9.90
C TYR A 42 4.21 0.39 -10.68
N ALA A 43 5.10 1.35 -10.41
CA ALA A 43 6.41 1.39 -11.05
C ALA A 43 7.21 0.11 -10.77
N LYS A 44 7.17 -0.40 -9.54
CA LYS A 44 7.83 -1.66 -9.17
C LYS A 44 7.26 -2.86 -9.91
N ILE A 45 5.94 -2.92 -10.11
CA ILE A 45 5.29 -3.98 -10.89
C ILE A 45 5.71 -3.92 -12.35
N LEU A 46 5.79 -2.72 -12.92
CA LEU A 46 6.16 -2.51 -14.33
C LEU A 46 7.67 -2.65 -14.58
N LEU A 47 8.47 -2.43 -13.56
CA LEU A 47 9.94 -2.51 -13.59
C LEU A 47 10.43 -3.50 -12.53
N PRO A 48 10.37 -4.81 -12.76
CA PRO A 48 10.69 -5.84 -11.76
C PRO A 48 12.11 -5.73 -11.15
N GLY A 49 13.04 -5.09 -11.87
CA GLY A 49 14.40 -4.83 -11.38
C GLY A 49 14.53 -3.56 -10.51
N MET A 50 13.46 -2.77 -10.36
CA MET A 50 13.53 -1.55 -9.56
C MET A 50 13.68 -1.88 -8.08
N PRO A 51 14.68 -1.30 -7.37
CA PRO A 51 14.82 -1.46 -5.93
C PRO A 51 13.54 -1.05 -5.18
N ASP A 52 13.21 -1.78 -4.13
CA ASP A 52 12.12 -1.44 -3.22
C ASP A 52 12.49 -0.25 -2.32
N SER A 53 11.50 0.30 -1.64
CA SER A 53 11.74 1.22 -0.54
C SER A 53 12.62 0.56 0.52
N SER A 54 13.54 1.33 1.07
CA SER A 54 14.36 0.91 2.21
C SER A 54 13.71 1.26 3.56
N THR A 55 12.54 1.89 3.56
CA THR A 55 11.89 2.42 4.76
C THR A 55 10.38 2.56 4.57
N LEU A 56 9.64 2.55 5.68
CA LEU A 56 8.22 2.88 5.73
C LEU A 56 7.92 4.38 5.80
N LEU A 57 8.95 5.24 5.77
CA LEU A 57 8.79 6.70 5.90
C LEU A 57 8.01 7.11 7.16
N LEU A 58 8.24 6.46 8.29
CA LEU A 58 7.50 6.72 9.53
C LEU A 58 7.71 8.14 10.07
N HIS A 59 8.81 8.80 9.70
CA HIS A 59 9.10 10.19 10.04
C HIS A 59 8.34 11.21 9.18
N ASP A 60 7.74 10.77 8.07
CA ASP A 60 7.01 11.68 7.20
C ASP A 60 5.75 12.18 7.92
N LYS A 61 5.71 13.50 8.16
CA LYS A 61 4.59 14.19 8.80
C LYS A 61 3.53 14.64 7.80
N THR A 62 3.83 14.55 6.50
CA THR A 62 2.94 14.99 5.44
C THR A 62 2.05 13.84 4.96
N GLY A 63 0.74 14.03 4.94
CA GLY A 63 -0.20 13.09 4.35
C GLY A 63 -0.66 11.92 5.23
N SER A 64 -1.03 10.81 4.61
CA SER A 64 -1.63 9.66 5.31
C SER A 64 -0.62 8.96 6.23
N GLN A 65 -1.03 8.70 7.45
CA GLN A 65 -0.26 8.01 8.48
C GLN A 65 -0.83 6.62 8.78
N SER A 66 -1.61 6.07 7.86
CA SER A 66 -2.35 4.82 8.08
C SER A 66 -1.44 3.65 8.42
N HIS A 67 -0.34 3.49 7.72
CA HIS A 67 0.64 2.43 7.97
C HIS A 67 1.31 2.56 9.34
N ARG A 68 1.68 3.78 9.76
CA ARG A 68 2.23 4.04 11.10
C ARG A 68 1.22 3.69 12.18
N ASN A 69 -0.04 4.06 11.99
CA ASN A 69 -1.11 3.71 12.92
C ASN A 69 -1.36 2.19 12.93
N GLY A 70 -1.19 1.50 11.80
CA GLY A 70 -1.23 0.04 11.72
C GLY A 70 -0.13 -0.61 12.57
N LEU A 71 1.11 -0.13 12.46
CA LEU A 71 2.22 -0.57 13.32
C LEU A 71 1.96 -0.28 14.80
N ALA A 72 1.43 0.90 15.12
CA ALA A 72 1.09 1.26 16.50
C ALA A 72 0.07 0.29 17.11
N LEU A 73 -0.95 -0.09 16.35
CA LEU A 73 -1.93 -1.08 16.78
C LEU A 73 -1.29 -2.46 17.01
N ILE A 74 -0.39 -2.90 16.12
CA ILE A 74 0.35 -4.16 16.29
C ILE A 74 1.23 -4.10 17.54
N ALA A 75 1.81 -2.93 17.83
CA ALA A 75 2.62 -2.71 19.03
C ALA A 75 1.80 -2.60 20.33
N GLY A 76 0.47 -2.74 20.27
CA GLY A 76 -0.42 -2.73 21.44
C GLY A 76 -0.91 -1.36 21.88
N PHE A 77 -0.84 -0.35 21.01
CA PHE A 77 -1.40 0.97 21.29
C PHE A 77 -2.87 1.04 20.88
N ASP A 78 -3.72 1.43 21.80
CA ASP A 78 -5.18 1.50 21.59
C ASP A 78 -5.63 2.63 20.62
N SER A 79 -4.75 3.56 20.30
CA SER A 79 -5.11 4.70 19.46
C SER A 79 -5.00 4.37 17.98
N VAL A 80 -6.12 4.43 17.28
CA VAL A 80 -6.19 4.36 15.81
C VAL A 80 -5.74 5.68 15.16
N TYR A 81 -5.66 6.76 15.92
CA TYR A 81 -5.25 8.08 15.48
C TYR A 81 -4.16 8.62 16.38
N TRP A 82 -2.95 8.61 15.90
CA TRP A 82 -1.86 9.33 16.51
C TRP A 82 -1.71 10.69 15.85
N PRO A 83 -1.92 11.77 16.59
CA PRO A 83 -1.65 13.10 16.06
C PRO A 83 -0.14 13.19 15.73
N PRO A 84 0.21 13.81 14.58
CA PRO A 84 1.63 13.93 14.17
C PRO A 84 2.47 14.73 15.16
N GLU A 85 1.82 15.56 15.96
CA GLU A 85 2.44 16.45 16.94
C GLU A 85 2.68 15.80 18.31
N ALA A 86 2.25 14.57 18.53
CA ALA A 86 2.51 13.89 19.79
C ALA A 86 4.03 13.77 19.98
N ALA A 87 4.56 14.49 20.97
CA ALA A 87 5.99 14.50 21.28
C ALA A 87 6.54 13.09 21.51
N ASP A 88 5.72 12.20 22.06
CA ASP A 88 6.04 10.80 22.29
C ASP A 88 6.16 9.99 21.00
N LEU A 89 5.56 10.44 19.90
CA LEU A 89 5.62 9.74 18.64
C LEU A 89 7.04 9.64 18.10
N MET A 90 7.83 10.69 18.26
CA MET A 90 9.22 10.70 17.80
C MET A 90 10.10 9.73 18.60
N GLY A 91 9.81 9.54 19.88
CA GLY A 91 10.48 8.53 20.71
C GLY A 91 10.09 7.08 20.34
N LEU A 92 8.94 6.88 19.74
CA LEU A 92 8.44 5.57 19.38
C LEU A 92 8.80 5.13 17.95
N VAL A 93 9.12 6.06 17.05
CA VAL A 93 9.45 5.74 15.66
C VAL A 93 10.54 4.67 15.54
N PRO A 94 11.67 4.70 16.27
CA PRO A 94 12.68 3.64 16.18
C PRO A 94 12.14 2.26 16.57
N ARG A 95 11.23 2.18 17.54
CA ARG A 95 10.58 0.91 17.93
C ARG A 95 9.63 0.42 16.86
N LEU A 96 8.91 1.31 16.20
CA LEU A 96 8.00 0.99 15.12
C LEU A 96 8.78 0.57 13.86
N GLU A 97 9.93 1.18 13.59
CA GLU A 97 10.83 0.77 12.50
C GLU A 97 11.35 -0.64 12.73
N ALA A 98 11.86 -0.96 13.92
CA ALA A 98 12.31 -2.30 14.27
C ALA A 98 11.17 -3.34 14.18
N LEU A 99 9.95 -2.98 14.58
CA LEU A 99 8.78 -3.83 14.40
C LEU A 99 8.47 -4.05 12.91
N GLY A 100 8.53 -3.00 12.11
CA GLY A 100 8.34 -3.08 10.65
C GLY A 100 9.35 -4.01 9.97
N GLU A 101 10.63 -3.93 10.35
CA GLU A 101 11.67 -4.84 9.87
C GLU A 101 11.38 -6.30 10.26
N SER A 102 11.00 -6.54 11.52
CA SER A 102 10.67 -7.87 12.00
C SER A 102 9.47 -8.48 11.23
N LEU A 103 8.42 -7.69 11.01
CA LEU A 103 7.27 -8.12 10.22
C LEU A 103 7.64 -8.41 8.76
N LEU A 104 8.51 -7.60 8.17
CA LEU A 104 8.98 -7.81 6.80
C LEU A 104 9.81 -9.07 6.69
N GLN A 105 10.70 -9.34 7.66
CA GLN A 105 11.48 -10.56 7.69
C GLN A 105 10.57 -11.79 7.82
N GLU A 106 9.62 -11.79 8.74
CA GLU A 106 8.66 -12.87 8.91
C GLU A 106 7.82 -13.10 7.64
N ALA A 107 7.39 -12.02 6.98
CA ALA A 107 6.65 -12.13 5.73
C ALA A 107 7.47 -12.78 4.62
N ARG A 108 8.77 -12.47 4.51
CA ARG A 108 9.69 -13.11 3.56
C ARG A 108 9.93 -14.59 3.87
N GLU A 109 10.09 -14.94 5.13
CA GLU A 109 10.27 -16.33 5.57
C GLU A 109 9.04 -17.19 5.27
N ARG A 110 7.84 -16.62 5.42
CA ARG A 110 6.57 -17.30 5.11
C ARG A 110 6.26 -17.38 3.62
N ASN A 111 6.87 -16.53 2.82
CA ASN A 111 6.66 -16.45 1.36
C ASN A 111 8.00 -16.53 0.62
N PRO A 112 8.72 -17.65 0.73
CA PRO A 112 10.04 -17.79 0.13
C PRO A 112 9.94 -17.69 -1.40
N GLY A 113 10.79 -16.84 -1.98
CA GLY A 113 10.85 -16.66 -3.42
C GLY A 113 9.77 -15.72 -4.02
N HIS A 114 8.91 -15.12 -3.19
CA HIS A 114 7.98 -14.12 -3.69
C HIS A 114 8.68 -12.76 -3.83
N PRO A 115 8.82 -12.21 -5.04
CA PRO A 115 9.65 -11.02 -5.30
C PRO A 115 9.05 -9.73 -4.71
N ASP A 116 7.75 -9.73 -4.41
CA ASP A 116 7.02 -8.51 -4.04
C ASP A 116 6.94 -8.28 -2.53
N VAL A 117 7.56 -9.15 -1.71
CA VAL A 117 7.57 -8.97 -0.25
C VAL A 117 8.62 -7.94 0.12
N GLY A 118 8.19 -6.70 0.23
CA GLY A 118 9.01 -5.53 0.51
C GLY A 118 8.30 -4.45 1.31
N TYR A 119 8.97 -3.32 1.51
CA TYR A 119 8.40 -2.19 2.26
C TYR A 119 7.17 -1.58 1.59
N LEU A 120 7.12 -1.57 0.25
CA LEU A 120 5.95 -1.05 -0.47
C LEU A 120 4.70 -1.88 -0.15
N THR A 121 4.80 -3.21 -0.22
CA THR A 121 3.68 -4.10 0.11
C THR A 121 3.37 -4.11 1.60
N LEU A 122 4.37 -4.01 2.47
CA LEU A 122 4.17 -3.91 3.91
C LEU A 122 3.39 -2.65 4.29
N GLU A 123 3.69 -1.51 3.68
CA GLU A 123 2.95 -0.26 3.91
C GLU A 123 1.45 -0.43 3.62
N SER A 124 1.13 -0.99 2.47
CA SER A 124 -0.25 -1.25 2.06
C SER A 124 -0.95 -2.26 2.98
N ALA A 125 -0.25 -3.31 3.40
CA ALA A 125 -0.77 -4.27 4.37
C ALA A 125 -1.08 -3.62 5.73
N LEU A 126 -0.20 -2.74 6.22
CA LEU A 126 -0.40 -2.00 7.47
C LEU A 126 -1.56 -1.01 7.37
N CYS A 127 -1.73 -0.34 6.23
CA CYS A 127 -2.88 0.51 5.97
C CYS A 127 -4.20 -0.28 6.02
N THR A 128 -4.20 -1.48 5.47
CA THR A 128 -5.33 -2.40 5.47
C THR A 128 -5.62 -2.90 6.89
N TYR A 129 -4.59 -3.33 7.62
CA TYR A 129 -4.70 -3.76 9.01
C TYR A 129 -5.30 -2.68 9.90
N LYS A 130 -4.82 -1.44 9.81
CA LYS A 130 -5.42 -0.31 10.52
C LYS A 130 -6.90 -0.12 10.17
N SER A 131 -7.25 -0.30 8.90
CA SER A 131 -8.64 -0.16 8.45
C SER A 131 -9.55 -1.24 9.02
N TRP A 132 -9.03 -2.42 9.30
CA TRP A 132 -9.74 -3.50 9.98
C TRP A 132 -10.23 -3.10 11.38
N HIS A 133 -9.42 -2.37 12.13
CA HIS A 133 -9.75 -1.94 13.48
C HIS A 133 -10.75 -0.77 13.56
N LYS A 134 -11.24 -0.26 12.44
CA LYS A 134 -12.30 0.74 12.44
C LYS A 134 -13.64 0.10 12.72
N PRO A 135 -14.49 0.70 13.59
CA PRO A 135 -15.77 0.10 14.02
C PRO A 135 -16.72 -0.27 12.88
N ASN A 136 -16.63 0.47 11.76
CA ASN A 136 -17.53 0.31 10.62
C ASN A 136 -16.88 -0.41 9.41
N ARG A 137 -15.70 -0.98 9.59
CA ARG A 137 -15.00 -1.70 8.51
C ARG A 137 -14.64 -3.09 8.98
N ARG A 138 -15.32 -4.07 8.42
CA ARG A 138 -15.03 -5.50 8.65
C ARG A 138 -14.18 -6.01 7.49
N TYR A 139 -12.87 -5.98 7.66
CA TYR A 139 -11.99 -6.65 6.71
C TYR A 139 -12.12 -8.20 6.89
N PRO A 140 -12.09 -8.99 5.82
CA PRO A 140 -11.99 -8.60 4.41
C PRO A 140 -13.32 -8.20 3.77
N ASN A 141 -14.45 -8.41 4.43
CA ASN A 141 -15.79 -8.38 3.85
C ASN A 141 -16.16 -7.08 3.15
N VAL A 142 -15.80 -5.92 3.72
CA VAL A 142 -16.13 -4.64 3.09
C VAL A 142 -15.47 -4.50 1.71
N TYR A 143 -14.23 -4.95 1.57
CA TYR A 143 -13.55 -4.88 0.27
C TYR A 143 -14.08 -5.95 -0.70
N ALA A 144 -14.38 -7.14 -0.20
CA ALA A 144 -15.02 -8.18 -1.01
C ALA A 144 -16.38 -7.73 -1.51
N ASP A 145 -17.23 -7.18 -0.62
CA ASP A 145 -18.55 -6.66 -0.97
C ASP A 145 -18.47 -5.50 -1.98
N MET A 146 -17.53 -4.58 -1.78
CA MET A 146 -17.32 -3.48 -2.74
C MET A 146 -16.87 -3.98 -4.11
N HIS A 147 -15.99 -4.97 -4.15
CA HIS A 147 -15.52 -5.56 -5.41
C HIS A 147 -16.63 -6.36 -6.07
N HIS A 148 -17.38 -7.15 -5.32
CA HIS A 148 -18.55 -7.86 -5.81
C HIS A 148 -19.55 -6.88 -6.43
N ALA A 149 -19.95 -5.85 -5.72
CA ALA A 149 -20.87 -4.82 -6.24
C ALA A 149 -20.35 -4.12 -7.51
N ARG A 150 -19.03 -3.92 -7.63
CA ARG A 150 -18.43 -3.36 -8.85
C ARG A 150 -18.48 -4.32 -10.01
N ILE A 151 -18.25 -5.62 -9.77
CA ILE A 151 -18.30 -6.64 -10.80
C ILE A 151 -19.73 -6.79 -11.30
N VAL A 152 -20.72 -6.92 -10.40
CA VAL A 152 -22.13 -7.00 -10.77
C VAL A 152 -22.55 -5.80 -11.64
N ARG A 153 -22.18 -4.58 -11.25
CA ARG A 153 -22.46 -3.39 -12.07
C ARG A 153 -21.75 -3.42 -13.43
N ALA A 154 -20.55 -3.99 -13.48
CA ALA A 154 -19.81 -4.12 -14.73
C ALA A 154 -20.45 -5.16 -15.65
N GLU A 155 -20.92 -6.28 -15.11
CA GLU A 155 -21.67 -7.31 -15.84
C GLU A 155 -23.00 -6.76 -16.39
N GLU A 156 -23.77 -6.05 -15.56
CA GLU A 156 -24.99 -5.36 -15.99
C GLU A 156 -24.75 -4.40 -17.16
N ARG A 157 -23.60 -3.72 -17.14
CA ARG A 157 -23.27 -2.69 -18.15
C ARG A 157 -22.63 -3.26 -19.42
N PHE A 158 -21.82 -4.30 -19.30
CA PHE A 158 -20.94 -4.78 -20.37
C PHE A 158 -21.18 -6.24 -20.76
N GLY A 159 -22.08 -6.93 -20.08
CA GLY A 159 -22.42 -8.34 -20.34
C GLY A 159 -21.25 -9.29 -20.13
N ASP A 160 -21.24 -10.38 -20.87
CA ASP A 160 -20.36 -11.54 -20.69
C ASP A 160 -18.85 -11.28 -20.83
N ARG A 161 -18.45 -10.05 -21.14
CA ARG A 161 -17.03 -9.67 -21.25
C ARG A 161 -16.25 -9.78 -19.94
N PHE A 162 -16.93 -9.97 -18.81
CA PHE A 162 -16.33 -10.05 -17.48
C PHE A 162 -16.34 -11.45 -16.87
N GLU A 163 -16.89 -12.44 -17.55
CA GLU A 163 -17.00 -13.81 -17.06
C GLU A 163 -15.63 -14.41 -16.68
N LEU A 164 -14.62 -14.23 -17.53
CA LEU A 164 -13.24 -14.66 -17.27
C LEU A 164 -12.60 -14.00 -16.03
N GLN A 165 -12.95 -12.76 -15.76
CA GLN A 165 -12.44 -12.07 -14.56
C GLN A 165 -13.12 -12.56 -13.29
N TRP A 166 -14.34 -12.99 -13.37
CA TRP A 166 -15.09 -13.57 -12.27
C TRP A 166 -14.53 -14.93 -11.87
N GLU A 167 -14.32 -15.81 -12.82
CA GLU A 167 -13.70 -17.13 -12.58
C GLU A 167 -12.29 -17.00 -12.00
N ALA A 168 -11.46 -16.11 -12.53
CA ALA A 168 -10.13 -15.86 -12.00
C ALA A 168 -10.16 -15.37 -10.55
N ARG A 169 -11.16 -14.56 -10.17
CA ARG A 169 -11.32 -14.05 -8.81
C ARG A 169 -11.91 -15.05 -7.83
N ALA A 170 -12.78 -15.94 -8.28
CA ALA A 170 -13.33 -17.00 -7.45
C ALA A 170 -12.24 -17.88 -6.84
N GLY A 171 -11.11 -18.05 -7.54
CA GLY A 171 -9.93 -18.74 -7.02
C GLY A 171 -9.12 -17.96 -5.97
N TRP A 172 -9.35 -16.67 -5.81
CA TRP A 172 -8.62 -15.80 -4.87
C TRP A 172 -9.42 -15.47 -3.62
N LEU A 173 -10.74 -15.59 -3.70
CA LEU A 173 -11.59 -15.35 -2.54
C LEU A 173 -11.58 -16.58 -1.63
N PRO A 174 -11.46 -16.38 -0.33
CA PRO A 174 -11.66 -17.46 0.62
C PRO A 174 -13.02 -18.12 0.41
N SER A 175 -13.06 -19.44 0.50
CA SER A 175 -14.26 -20.24 0.22
C SER A 175 -15.50 -19.91 1.09
N HIS A 176 -15.33 -19.07 2.10
CA HIS A 176 -16.40 -18.62 3.01
C HIS A 176 -16.90 -17.19 2.68
N LEU A 177 -16.44 -16.59 1.62
CA LEU A 177 -16.94 -15.34 1.05
C LEU A 177 -17.70 -15.59 -0.23
#